data_8292705aa6ce15fbb4cb1dd8de5d2916
#
_entry.id   8292705aa6ce15fbb4cb1dd8de5d2916
#
_cell.length_a   1.000
_cell.length_b   1.000
_cell.length_c   1.000
_cell.angle_alpha   90.00
_cell.angle_beta   90.00
_cell.angle_gamma   90.00
#
_symmetry.space_group_name_H-M   'P 1'
#
loop_
_entity.id
_entity.type
_entity.pdbx_description
1 polymer ?
#
loop_
_entity_poly.entity_id
_entity_poly.type
_entity_poly.pdbx_seq_one_letter_code
_entity_poly.pdbx_strand_id
1 'polypeptide(L)'
;MKRIRFMLFALLAMLYATNASALIVGNKITRDGITYEVTFMDVAHDGHPARYEAKFVSSNLSGALTIPSTVKDENNQYTFNVTAIDANSTVPNATSVSIPNSVTTINANAFKGNNITSITIPSTVTDIKDGAFSQMKGLTSINVESGSAKYSATDGV
;
A
#
# COMPACT_ATOMS: atom_id res chain seq x y z
N MET A 1 -17.63 24.10 -15.40
CA MET A 1 -16.75 23.84 -16.56
C MET A 1 -15.36 23.27 -16.24
N LYS A 2 -14.94 23.12 -14.95
CA LYS A 2 -13.62 22.53 -14.58
C LYS A 2 -13.56 21.00 -14.65
N ARG A 3 -14.70 20.27 -14.58
CA ARG A 3 -14.72 18.79 -14.57
C ARG A 3 -14.49 18.13 -15.95
N ILE A 4 -14.76 18.83 -17.04
CA ILE A 4 -14.61 18.28 -18.41
C ILE A 4 -13.13 18.27 -18.87
N ARG A 5 -12.29 19.16 -18.34
CA ARG A 5 -10.84 19.19 -18.66
C ARG A 5 -10.08 17.98 -18.13
N PHE A 6 -10.47 17.43 -16.98
CA PHE A 6 -9.82 16.25 -16.38
C PHE A 6 -10.03 14.97 -17.20
N MET A 7 -11.23 14.77 -17.75
CA MET A 7 -11.50 13.61 -18.62
C MET A 7 -10.77 13.71 -19.98
N LEU A 8 -10.57 14.91 -20.49
CA LEU A 8 -9.90 15.10 -21.78
C LEU A 8 -8.39 14.84 -21.71
N PHE A 9 -7.75 15.11 -20.58
CA PHE A 9 -6.32 14.81 -20.38
C PHE A 9 -6.06 13.32 -20.22
N ALA A 10 -6.92 12.59 -19.50
CA ALA A 10 -6.85 11.14 -19.42
C ALA A 10 -7.05 10.49 -20.79
N LEU A 11 -7.96 11.04 -21.62
CA LEU A 11 -8.21 10.57 -22.98
C LEU A 11 -7.06 10.92 -23.95
N LEU A 12 -6.41 12.06 -23.78
CA LEU A 12 -5.27 12.49 -24.62
C LEU A 12 -4.00 11.70 -24.30
N ALA A 13 -3.78 11.30 -23.03
CA ALA A 13 -2.68 10.41 -22.66
C ALA A 13 -2.86 9.01 -23.28
N MET A 14 -4.10 8.55 -23.53
CA MET A 14 -4.39 7.31 -24.23
C MET A 14 -4.03 7.35 -25.74
N LEU A 15 -3.95 8.53 -26.36
CA LEU A 15 -3.74 8.64 -27.81
C LEU A 15 -2.26 8.57 -28.23
N TYR A 16 -1.32 8.72 -27.29
CA TYR A 16 0.13 8.66 -27.58
C TYR A 16 0.82 7.38 -27.10
N ALA A 17 0.10 6.46 -26.48
CA ALA A 17 0.63 5.20 -25.99
C ALA A 17 0.37 4.07 -26.98
N THR A 18 1.15 3.99 -28.04
CA THR A 18 1.31 2.73 -28.77
C THR A 18 2.05 1.75 -27.86
N ASN A 19 1.32 0.76 -27.31
CA ASN A 19 1.76 -0.34 -26.42
C ASN A 19 1.97 -0.05 -24.92
N ALA A 20 1.52 1.06 -24.35
CA ALA A 20 1.41 1.17 -22.90
C ALA A 20 0.01 0.69 -22.47
N SER A 21 -0.06 -0.40 -21.74
CA SER A 21 -1.24 -0.72 -20.92
C SER A 21 -1.50 0.51 -20.04
N ALA A 22 -2.55 1.27 -20.33
CA ALA A 22 -2.86 2.46 -19.55
C ALA A 22 -3.14 2.04 -18.11
N LEU A 23 -2.19 2.28 -17.22
CA LEU A 23 -2.40 2.07 -15.79
C LEU A 23 -3.45 3.06 -15.31
N ILE A 24 -4.49 2.54 -14.69
CA ILE A 24 -5.58 3.33 -14.10
C ILE A 24 -5.71 2.95 -12.61
N VAL A 25 -6.34 3.83 -11.84
CA VAL A 25 -6.72 3.53 -10.46
C VAL A 25 -7.53 2.24 -10.42
N GLY A 26 -7.19 1.33 -9.51
CA GLY A 26 -7.76 0.00 -9.39
C GLY A 26 -6.97 -1.12 -10.11
N ASN A 27 -6.03 -0.76 -11.00
CA ASN A 27 -5.16 -1.76 -11.61
C ASN A 27 -4.22 -2.39 -10.58
N LYS A 28 -3.94 -3.68 -10.77
CA LYS A 28 -3.00 -4.41 -9.93
C LYS A 28 -1.62 -4.48 -10.56
N ILE A 29 -0.62 -4.36 -9.73
CA ILE A 29 0.80 -4.55 -10.06
C ILE A 29 1.29 -5.72 -9.22
N THR A 30 1.88 -6.74 -9.83
CA THR A 30 2.54 -7.83 -9.10
C THR A 30 4.04 -7.77 -9.37
N ARG A 31 4.82 -7.62 -8.30
CA ARG A 31 6.28 -7.53 -8.36
C ARG A 31 6.89 -8.34 -7.21
N ASP A 32 7.85 -9.21 -7.54
CA ASP A 32 8.61 -10.00 -6.57
C ASP A 32 7.73 -10.78 -5.57
N GLY A 33 6.61 -11.33 -6.04
CA GLY A 33 5.66 -12.10 -5.21
C GLY A 33 4.73 -11.25 -4.34
N ILE A 34 4.70 -9.93 -4.54
CA ILE A 34 3.83 -9.00 -3.84
C ILE A 34 2.86 -8.35 -4.83
N THR A 35 1.58 -8.29 -4.46
CA THR A 35 0.53 -7.64 -5.26
C THR A 35 0.11 -6.34 -4.61
N TYR A 36 0.04 -5.32 -5.43
CA TYR A 36 -0.39 -3.96 -5.08
C TYR A 36 -1.59 -3.57 -5.95
N GLU A 37 -2.34 -2.56 -5.51
CA GLU A 37 -3.40 -1.93 -6.30
C GLU A 37 -3.17 -0.42 -6.36
N VAL A 38 -3.22 0.14 -7.55
CA VAL A 38 -3.05 1.58 -7.79
C VAL A 38 -4.23 2.33 -7.17
N THR A 39 -3.94 3.26 -6.26
CA THR A 39 -4.97 4.06 -5.55
C THR A 39 -5.05 5.49 -6.04
N PHE A 40 -3.95 6.02 -6.59
CA PHE A 40 -3.88 7.39 -7.06
C PHE A 40 -2.84 7.56 -8.19
N MET A 41 -3.21 8.30 -9.21
CA MET A 41 -2.31 8.72 -10.28
C MET A 41 -2.59 10.16 -10.65
N ASP A 42 -1.59 11.01 -10.50
CA ASP A 42 -1.62 12.39 -10.97
C ASP A 42 -0.31 12.72 -11.68
N VAL A 43 -0.41 13.18 -12.91
CA VAL A 43 0.77 13.57 -13.69
C VAL A 43 1.14 15.01 -13.37
N ALA A 44 2.43 15.34 -13.47
CA ALA A 44 2.89 16.69 -13.22
C ALA A 44 2.17 17.70 -14.12
N HIS A 45 1.57 18.74 -13.53
CA HIS A 45 0.88 19.81 -14.24
C HIS A 45 0.88 21.10 -13.40
N ASP A 46 0.85 22.24 -14.05
CA ASP A 46 0.72 23.58 -13.42
C ASP A 46 1.64 23.80 -12.20
N GLY A 47 2.88 23.27 -12.25
CA GLY A 47 3.84 23.37 -11.16
C GLY A 47 3.65 22.35 -10.02
N HIS A 48 2.64 21.49 -10.08
CA HIS A 48 2.45 20.38 -9.14
C HIS A 48 3.27 19.16 -9.59
N PRO A 49 4.06 18.53 -8.69
CA PRO A 49 4.79 17.31 -9.03
C PRO A 49 3.84 16.14 -9.27
N ALA A 50 4.27 15.20 -10.11
CA ALA A 50 3.54 13.94 -10.28
C ALA A 50 3.43 13.18 -8.95
N ARG A 51 2.27 12.56 -8.71
CA ARG A 51 2.00 11.75 -7.53
C ARG A 51 1.36 10.41 -7.93
N TYR A 52 2.02 9.33 -7.55
CA TYR A 52 1.54 7.98 -7.82
C TYR A 52 1.52 7.19 -6.51
N GLU A 53 0.37 6.55 -6.21
CA GLU A 53 0.19 5.81 -4.98
C GLU A 53 -0.44 4.45 -5.24
N ALA A 54 -0.04 3.48 -4.40
CA ALA A 54 -0.58 2.14 -4.37
C ALA A 54 -0.79 1.67 -2.94
N LYS A 55 -1.68 0.69 -2.76
CA LYS A 55 -1.84 -0.05 -1.51
C LYS A 55 -1.31 -1.48 -1.68
N PHE A 56 -0.75 -2.03 -0.60
CA PHE A 56 -0.41 -3.45 -0.51
C PHE A 56 -1.69 -4.28 -0.44
N VAL A 57 -1.79 -5.33 -1.25
CA VAL A 57 -2.96 -6.22 -1.32
C VAL A 57 -2.66 -7.62 -0.79
N SER A 58 -1.58 -8.24 -1.26
CA SER A 58 -1.23 -9.58 -0.84
C SER A 58 0.22 -9.93 -1.15
N SER A 59 0.71 -10.98 -0.49
CA SER A 59 1.96 -11.65 -0.84
C SER A 59 1.84 -13.14 -0.63
N ASN A 60 2.47 -13.93 -1.48
CA ASN A 60 2.61 -15.38 -1.33
C ASN A 60 4.00 -15.78 -0.81
N LEU A 61 4.85 -14.82 -0.50
CA LEU A 61 6.20 -15.06 0.03
C LEU A 61 6.13 -15.72 1.42
N SER A 62 7.10 -16.59 1.70
CA SER A 62 7.23 -17.29 2.97
C SER A 62 8.27 -16.62 3.87
N GLY A 63 8.09 -16.74 5.18
CA GLY A 63 9.04 -16.21 6.17
C GLY A 63 8.87 -14.72 6.42
N ALA A 64 9.98 -14.00 6.54
CA ALA A 64 9.95 -12.56 6.81
C ALA A 64 9.58 -11.79 5.54
N LEU A 65 8.44 -11.12 5.56
CA LEU A 65 7.97 -10.25 4.49
C LEU A 65 8.40 -8.80 4.75
N THR A 66 9.13 -8.21 3.83
CA THR A 66 9.39 -6.76 3.82
C THR A 66 8.57 -6.14 2.69
N ILE A 67 7.64 -5.26 3.04
CA ILE A 67 6.88 -4.48 2.06
C ILE A 67 7.75 -3.27 1.67
N PRO A 68 8.12 -3.11 0.39
CA PRO A 68 8.90 -1.96 -0.03
C PRO A 68 8.07 -0.66 0.02
N SER A 69 8.74 0.45 0.24
CA SER A 69 8.10 1.78 0.27
C SER A 69 7.58 2.24 -1.09
N THR A 70 8.11 1.65 -2.17
CA THR A 70 7.72 1.96 -3.55
C THR A 70 7.63 0.70 -4.39
N VAL A 71 6.80 0.73 -5.42
CA VAL A 71 6.72 -0.30 -6.44
C VAL A 71 6.70 0.33 -7.83
N LYS A 72 7.38 -0.28 -8.78
CA LYS A 72 7.33 0.12 -10.20
C LYS A 72 6.27 -0.70 -10.94
N ASP A 73 5.61 -0.08 -11.92
CA ASP A 73 4.77 -0.80 -12.86
C ASP A 73 5.58 -1.81 -13.70
N GLU A 74 4.89 -2.65 -14.43
CA GLU A 74 5.53 -3.73 -15.21
C GLU A 74 6.55 -3.21 -16.22
N ASN A 75 6.33 -2.02 -16.78
CA ASN A 75 7.21 -1.39 -17.75
C ASN A 75 8.32 -0.54 -17.12
N ASN A 76 8.38 -0.45 -15.78
CA ASN A 76 9.26 0.44 -15.02
C ASN A 76 9.12 1.94 -15.36
N GLN A 77 7.96 2.33 -15.90
CA GLN A 77 7.68 3.70 -16.33
C GLN A 77 7.25 4.58 -15.16
N TYR A 78 6.44 4.03 -14.25
CA TYR A 78 5.91 4.74 -13.09
C TYR A 78 6.38 4.10 -11.80
N THR A 79 6.70 4.93 -10.80
CA THR A 79 7.04 4.49 -9.44
C THR A 79 5.95 4.96 -8.49
N PHE A 80 5.27 4.02 -7.85
CA PHE A 80 4.17 4.26 -6.92
C PHE A 80 4.68 4.19 -5.48
N ASN A 81 4.33 5.16 -4.66
CA ASN A 81 4.51 5.08 -3.21
C ASN A 81 3.48 4.13 -2.61
N VAL A 82 3.93 3.21 -1.77
CA VAL A 82 3.03 2.30 -1.04
C VAL A 82 2.56 3.03 0.21
N THR A 83 1.33 3.55 0.20
CA THR A 83 0.81 4.44 1.25
C THR A 83 -0.22 3.78 2.16
N ALA A 84 -0.71 2.59 1.82
CA ALA A 84 -1.70 1.88 2.62
C ALA A 84 -1.55 0.35 2.56
N ILE A 85 -2.05 -0.31 3.61
CA ILE A 85 -2.32 -1.75 3.62
C ILE A 85 -3.81 -1.93 3.33
N ASP A 86 -4.14 -2.77 2.34
CA ASP A 86 -5.53 -2.98 1.91
C ASP A 86 -6.37 -3.72 2.94
N ALA A 87 -7.68 -3.50 2.87
CA ALA A 87 -8.64 -4.28 3.63
C ALA A 87 -8.63 -5.75 3.18
N ASN A 88 -8.67 -6.66 4.16
CA ASN A 88 -8.59 -8.10 3.93
C ASN A 88 -7.32 -8.54 3.18
N SER A 89 -6.23 -7.77 3.25
CA SER A 89 -4.95 -8.16 2.67
C SER A 89 -4.48 -9.50 3.24
N THR A 90 -3.82 -10.32 2.40
CA THR A 90 -3.44 -11.69 2.75
C THR A 90 -1.95 -11.93 2.65
N VAL A 91 -1.41 -12.62 3.65
CA VAL A 91 0.00 -13.03 3.73
C VAL A 91 0.12 -14.43 4.37
N PRO A 92 -0.45 -15.48 3.74
CA PRO A 92 -0.68 -16.77 4.38
C PRO A 92 0.59 -17.46 4.87
N ASN A 93 1.71 -17.20 4.24
CA ASN A 93 2.99 -17.88 4.49
C ASN A 93 3.99 -17.02 5.27
N ALA A 94 3.65 -15.76 5.59
CA ALA A 94 4.54 -14.87 6.32
C ALA A 94 4.60 -15.23 7.80
N THR A 95 5.80 -15.14 8.39
CA THR A 95 6.04 -15.28 9.83
C THR A 95 6.30 -13.93 10.51
N SER A 96 6.69 -12.93 9.73
CA SER A 96 6.79 -11.54 10.17
C SER A 96 6.53 -10.59 9.01
N VAL A 97 6.13 -9.35 9.30
CA VAL A 97 5.93 -8.28 8.32
C VAL A 97 6.63 -7.02 8.77
N SER A 98 7.44 -6.45 7.87
CA SER A 98 7.96 -5.10 8.00
C SER A 98 7.14 -4.16 7.12
N ILE A 99 6.48 -3.18 7.75
CA ILE A 99 5.68 -2.15 7.09
C ILE A 99 6.59 -0.94 6.85
N PRO A 100 6.64 -0.37 5.64
CA PRO A 100 7.51 0.77 5.35
C PRO A 100 6.95 2.10 5.90
N ASN A 101 7.84 3.05 6.15
CA ASN A 101 7.50 4.39 6.64
C ASN A 101 6.72 5.26 5.60
N SER A 102 6.45 4.76 4.41
CA SER A 102 5.54 5.40 3.46
C SER A 102 4.07 5.12 3.76
N VAL A 103 3.76 4.10 4.58
CA VAL A 103 2.40 3.72 4.94
C VAL A 103 1.84 4.66 5.99
N THR A 104 0.66 5.18 5.72
CA THR A 104 -0.11 6.07 6.61
C THR A 104 -1.42 5.44 7.08
N THR A 105 -1.93 4.43 6.37
CA THR A 105 -3.22 3.82 6.64
C THR A 105 -3.13 2.29 6.66
N ILE A 106 -3.70 1.66 7.70
CA ILE A 106 -3.89 0.21 7.80
C ILE A 106 -5.40 -0.05 7.84
N ASN A 107 -5.92 -0.71 6.80
CA ASN A 107 -7.35 -0.96 6.68
C ASN A 107 -7.81 -2.18 7.47
N ALA A 108 -9.14 -2.38 7.54
CA ALA A 108 -9.78 -3.44 8.31
C ALA A 108 -9.32 -4.85 7.87
N ASN A 109 -9.13 -5.76 8.81
CA ASN A 109 -8.70 -7.14 8.58
C ASN A 109 -7.39 -7.26 7.76
N ALA A 110 -6.45 -6.33 7.93
CA ALA A 110 -5.16 -6.39 7.29
C ALA A 110 -4.40 -7.67 7.68
N PHE A 111 -3.58 -8.18 6.76
CA PHE A 111 -2.73 -9.35 6.97
C PHE A 111 -3.46 -10.64 7.37
N LYS A 112 -4.67 -10.83 6.86
CA LYS A 112 -5.48 -12.01 7.14
C LYS A 112 -4.78 -13.33 6.79
N GLY A 113 -4.99 -14.36 7.63
CA GLY A 113 -4.59 -15.74 7.33
C GLY A 113 -3.10 -15.99 7.44
N ASN A 114 -2.43 -15.42 8.45
CA ASN A 114 -0.98 -15.50 8.67
C ASN A 114 -0.62 -16.19 9.98
N ASN A 115 0.68 -16.47 10.17
CA ASN A 115 1.30 -16.97 11.38
C ASN A 115 2.17 -15.91 12.09
N ILE A 116 1.87 -14.63 11.84
CA ILE A 116 2.63 -13.51 12.41
C ILE A 116 2.31 -13.39 13.89
N THR A 117 3.33 -13.39 14.72
CA THR A 117 3.21 -13.29 16.19
C THR A 117 3.48 -11.88 16.69
N SER A 118 4.18 -11.05 15.93
CA SER A 118 4.51 -9.67 16.28
C SER A 118 4.46 -8.77 15.06
N ILE A 119 3.97 -7.55 15.24
CA ILE A 119 3.96 -6.51 14.21
C ILE A 119 4.47 -5.20 14.79
N THR A 120 5.24 -4.45 14.00
CA THR A 120 5.67 -3.10 14.33
C THR A 120 4.95 -2.09 13.44
N ILE A 121 4.27 -1.15 14.05
CA ILE A 121 3.56 -0.06 13.40
C ILE A 121 4.52 1.11 13.21
N PRO A 122 4.79 1.56 11.98
CA PRO A 122 5.62 2.73 11.73
C PRO A 122 5.03 4.00 12.36
N SER A 123 5.90 4.91 12.75
CA SER A 123 5.49 6.22 13.33
C SER A 123 4.67 7.09 12.38
N THR A 124 4.76 6.83 11.08
CA THR A 124 4.01 7.52 10.02
C THR A 124 2.54 7.11 9.90
N VAL A 125 2.15 5.98 10.52
CA VAL A 125 0.77 5.51 10.48
C VAL A 125 -0.11 6.44 11.31
N THR A 126 -1.10 7.04 10.65
CA THR A 126 -2.04 7.99 11.25
C THR A 126 -3.48 7.48 11.28
N ASP A 127 -3.76 6.37 10.59
CA ASP A 127 -5.11 5.82 10.47
C ASP A 127 -5.08 4.28 10.51
N ILE A 128 -5.55 3.71 11.61
CA ILE A 128 -5.75 2.27 11.76
C ILE A 128 -7.26 2.04 11.89
N LYS A 129 -7.84 1.33 10.92
CA LYS A 129 -9.28 1.06 10.87
C LYS A 129 -9.68 -0.01 11.87
N ASP A 130 -10.93 0.07 12.32
CA ASP A 130 -11.50 -0.89 13.24
C ASP A 130 -11.31 -2.33 12.76
N GLY A 131 -10.86 -3.20 13.65
CA GLY A 131 -10.59 -4.59 13.34
C GLY A 131 -9.38 -4.84 12.44
N ALA A 132 -8.47 -3.87 12.25
CA ALA A 132 -7.31 -4.00 11.38
C ALA A 132 -6.54 -5.32 11.61
N PHE A 133 -6.34 -5.71 12.86
CA PHE A 133 -5.58 -6.91 13.24
C PHE A 133 -6.46 -8.08 13.71
N SER A 134 -7.79 -7.99 13.59
CA SER A 134 -8.74 -8.97 14.15
C SER A 134 -8.60 -10.38 13.57
N GLN A 135 -8.04 -10.51 12.37
CA GLN A 135 -7.84 -11.79 11.69
C GLN A 135 -6.43 -12.38 11.89
N MET A 136 -5.58 -11.72 12.68
CA MET A 136 -4.23 -12.18 13.01
C MET A 136 -4.26 -13.06 14.27
N LYS A 137 -4.70 -14.32 14.13
CA LYS A 137 -4.94 -15.23 15.27
C LYS A 137 -3.70 -15.57 16.10
N GLY A 138 -2.51 -15.47 15.51
CA GLY A 138 -1.23 -15.74 16.18
C GLY A 138 -0.60 -14.50 16.83
N LEU A 139 -1.18 -13.30 16.63
CA LEU A 139 -0.59 -12.05 17.10
C LEU A 139 -0.61 -11.97 18.62
N THR A 140 0.55 -11.84 19.21
CA THR A 140 0.76 -11.71 20.66
C THR A 140 1.42 -10.38 21.04
N SER A 141 1.95 -9.64 20.06
CA SER A 141 2.62 -8.36 20.31
C SER A 141 2.39 -7.36 19.18
N ILE A 142 2.00 -6.16 19.55
CA ILE A 142 1.96 -4.99 18.65
C ILE A 142 2.93 -3.96 19.21
N ASN A 143 3.95 -3.59 18.44
CA ASN A 143 4.88 -2.54 18.78
C ASN A 143 4.57 -1.28 17.95
N VAL A 144 4.81 -0.11 18.50
CA VAL A 144 4.70 1.17 17.79
C VAL A 144 6.06 1.84 17.80
N GLU A 145 6.54 2.27 16.67
CA GLU A 145 7.81 3.00 16.57
C GLU A 145 7.75 4.31 17.37
N SER A 146 8.89 4.68 17.96
CA SER A 146 9.03 5.97 18.65
C SER A 146 8.75 7.14 17.71
N GLY A 147 8.12 8.19 18.25
CA GLY A 147 7.76 9.38 17.46
C GLY A 147 6.40 9.30 16.77
N SER A 148 5.63 8.24 16.96
CA SER A 148 4.25 8.21 16.50
C SER A 148 3.41 9.29 17.21
N ALA A 149 2.70 10.10 16.40
CA ALA A 149 1.84 11.16 16.91
C ALA A 149 0.45 10.66 17.36
N LYS A 150 0.05 9.45 16.96
CA LYS A 150 -1.32 8.96 17.16
C LYS A 150 -1.43 7.69 17.99
N TYR A 151 -0.42 6.84 17.94
CA TYR A 151 -0.50 5.51 18.57
C TYR A 151 0.66 5.28 19.52
N SER A 152 0.40 4.52 20.56
CA SER A 152 1.41 3.97 21.46
C SER A 152 1.02 2.54 21.80
N ALA A 153 2.00 1.67 22.00
CA ALA A 153 1.77 0.35 22.56
C ALA A 153 2.00 0.39 24.06
N THR A 154 1.05 -0.09 24.85
CA THR A 154 1.19 -0.33 26.27
C THR A 154 1.22 -1.84 26.47
N ASP A 155 2.28 -2.36 27.07
CA ASP A 155 2.48 -3.79 27.35
C ASP A 155 2.44 -4.72 26.11
N GLY A 156 2.66 -4.16 24.91
CA GLY A 156 2.81 -4.90 23.67
C GLY A 156 1.53 -5.53 23.08
N VAL A 157 0.34 -5.14 23.57
CA VAL A 157 -0.95 -5.59 23.03
C VAL A 157 -1.87 -4.40 22.80
#